data_9f4c92a0f2fcffabd0926e69609b924a
#
_entry.id   9f4c92a0f2fcffabd0926e69609b924a
#
_cell.length_a   1.000
_cell.length_b   1.000
_cell.length_c   1.000
_cell.angle_alpha   90.00
_cell.angle_beta   90.00
_cell.angle_gamma   90.00
#
_symmetry.space_group_name_H-M   'P 1'
#
loop_
_entity.id
_entity.type
_entity.pdbx_description
1 polymer ?
#
loop_
_entity_poly.entity_id
_entity_poly.type
_entity_poly.pdbx_seq_one_letter_code
_entity_poly.pdbx_strand_id
1 'polypeptide(L)'
;AVEYIAAAGKRAYELPMYVNAWLNQFPDRPGNYPSGGPIARNKKIWRNIAKSIDVFAPDIYLSDFEGVCKEYATEGNPLFIPEARRDPVTASNAFYAFGKYGAIGFSPFGIEGLMEDTRQKQDKELLEQLQIDVLAFTSIETGKYLKETYKILKNMQKLYFRFKGTENIHAFMCRNEHERGTIVSLSGCDLELTYRPKGNERPGCAGMIIEENESEFWAVGYNT
;
A
#
# COMPACT_ATOMS: atom_id res chain seq x y z
N ALA A 1 25.58 13.36 -1.80
CA ALA A 1 24.74 14.46 -1.28
C ALA A 1 23.68 13.91 -0.31
N VAL A 2 22.83 12.94 -0.70
CA VAL A 2 21.72 12.41 0.12
C VAL A 2 22.21 11.87 1.46
N GLU A 3 23.21 10.97 1.48
CA GLU A 3 23.77 10.44 2.72
C GLU A 3 24.31 11.55 3.63
N TYR A 4 25.01 12.53 3.07
CA TYR A 4 25.55 13.64 3.86
C TYR A 4 24.45 14.42 4.60
N ILE A 5 23.34 14.70 3.91
CA ILE A 5 22.19 15.43 4.48
C ILE A 5 21.48 14.56 5.53
N ALA A 6 21.20 13.30 5.19
CA ALA A 6 20.52 12.38 6.10
C ALA A 6 21.32 12.11 7.38
N ALA A 7 22.64 11.89 7.25
CA ALA A 7 23.52 11.74 8.40
C ALA A 7 23.58 13.01 9.27
N ALA A 8 23.55 14.21 8.65
CA ALA A 8 23.49 15.45 9.40
C ALA A 8 22.17 15.60 10.16
N GLY A 9 21.04 15.22 9.55
CA GLY A 9 19.74 15.20 10.20
C GLY A 9 19.71 14.28 11.40
N LYS A 10 20.20 13.04 11.26
CA LYS A 10 20.27 12.07 12.37
C LYS A 10 21.17 12.53 13.52
N ARG A 11 22.26 13.24 13.21
CA ARG A 11 23.09 13.83 14.28
C ARG A 11 22.39 14.94 15.04
N ALA A 12 21.52 15.70 14.36
CA ALA A 12 20.74 16.75 15.01
C ALA A 12 19.58 16.18 15.83
N TYR A 13 18.91 15.15 15.30
CA TYR A 13 17.80 14.46 15.96
C TYR A 13 17.69 13.04 15.45
N GLU A 14 17.91 12.05 16.32
CA GLU A 14 18.00 10.63 15.96
C GLU A 14 16.60 10.01 15.78
N LEU A 15 16.00 10.24 14.61
CA LEU A 15 14.77 9.57 14.19
C LEU A 15 15.03 8.65 12.98
N PRO A 16 14.22 7.58 12.84
CA PRO A 16 14.18 6.82 11.60
C PRO A 16 13.86 7.74 10.41
N MET A 17 14.63 7.59 9.33
CA MET A 17 14.45 8.36 8.10
C MET A 17 13.94 7.47 6.98
N TYR A 18 12.95 7.96 6.25
CA TYR A 18 12.54 7.35 5.00
C TYR A 18 12.75 8.29 3.82
N VAL A 19 12.77 7.74 2.65
CA VAL A 19 12.75 8.48 1.40
C VAL A 19 11.68 7.91 0.48
N ASN A 20 10.87 8.80 -0.10
CA ASN A 20 9.91 8.43 -1.13
C ASN A 20 10.63 7.86 -2.35
N ALA A 21 10.05 6.84 -2.93
CA ALA A 21 10.57 6.18 -4.10
C ALA A 21 9.51 6.17 -5.19
N TRP A 22 9.87 6.73 -6.34
CA TRP A 22 9.10 6.50 -7.56
C TRP A 22 9.18 5.03 -7.96
N LEU A 23 8.35 4.60 -8.88
CA LEU A 23 8.23 3.20 -9.27
C LEU A 23 8.96 2.92 -10.59
N ASN A 24 9.28 1.65 -10.84
CA ASN A 24 9.68 1.24 -12.18
C ASN A 24 8.47 1.36 -13.11
N GLN A 25 8.65 2.03 -14.24
CA GLN A 25 7.60 2.16 -15.27
C GLN A 25 8.00 1.35 -16.51
N PHE A 26 7.32 0.24 -16.72
CA PHE A 26 7.52 -0.61 -17.90
C PHE A 26 6.45 -0.24 -18.96
N PRO A 27 6.80 -0.14 -20.27
CA PRO A 27 8.07 -0.51 -20.89
C PRO A 27 9.12 0.62 -20.98
N ASP A 28 8.95 1.71 -20.27
CA ASP A 28 9.81 2.88 -20.36
C ASP A 28 11.25 2.61 -19.91
N ARG A 29 12.17 3.37 -20.51
CA ARG A 29 13.58 3.32 -20.15
C ARG A 29 13.87 4.31 -19.01
N PRO A 30 14.86 4.01 -18.15
CA PRO A 30 15.36 4.98 -17.18
C PRO A 30 15.73 6.30 -17.86
N GLY A 31 15.27 7.41 -17.28
CA GLY A 31 15.41 8.76 -17.84
C GLY A 31 14.11 9.29 -18.48
N ASN A 32 13.20 8.42 -18.91
CA ASN A 32 11.87 8.83 -19.36
C ASN A 32 10.89 9.03 -18.20
N TYR A 33 11.26 8.59 -17.01
CA TYR A 33 10.53 8.77 -15.76
C TYR A 33 11.52 9.01 -14.60
N PRO A 34 11.08 9.49 -13.42
CA PRO A 34 11.94 9.71 -12.25
C PRO A 34 12.59 8.41 -11.77
N SER A 35 13.76 8.08 -12.30
CA SER A 35 14.43 6.78 -12.11
C SER A 35 15.72 6.84 -11.28
N GLY A 36 16.12 8.02 -10.80
CA GLY A 36 17.38 8.20 -10.03
C GLY A 36 17.24 7.87 -8.54
N GLY A 37 16.02 7.82 -8.02
CA GLY A 37 15.71 7.49 -6.62
C GLY A 37 15.87 5.99 -6.31
N PRO A 38 15.45 5.55 -5.10
CA PRO A 38 15.50 4.15 -4.68
C PRO A 38 14.34 3.33 -5.26
N ILE A 39 14.09 3.47 -6.56
CA ILE A 39 13.22 2.56 -7.29
C ILE A 39 13.70 1.12 -7.12
N ALA A 40 12.84 0.14 -7.29
CA ALA A 40 13.13 -1.25 -6.94
C ALA A 40 14.48 -1.75 -7.49
N ARG A 41 14.82 -1.42 -8.75
CA ARG A 41 16.12 -1.79 -9.37
C ARG A 41 17.34 -1.13 -8.72
N ASN A 42 17.18 0.06 -8.13
CA ASN A 42 18.27 0.84 -7.56
C ASN A 42 18.43 0.65 -6.05
N LYS A 43 17.51 -0.05 -5.38
CA LYS A 43 17.52 -0.20 -3.91
C LYS A 43 18.86 -0.67 -3.36
N LYS A 44 19.51 -1.65 -4.02
CA LYS A 44 20.81 -2.16 -3.58
C LYS A 44 21.90 -1.08 -3.61
N ILE A 45 21.91 -0.22 -4.64
CA ILE A 45 22.84 0.90 -4.75
C ILE A 45 22.58 1.88 -3.61
N TRP A 46 21.31 2.30 -3.44
CA TRP A 46 20.91 3.21 -2.39
C TRP A 46 21.24 2.67 -0.99
N ARG A 47 20.96 1.39 -0.72
CA ARG A 47 21.28 0.75 0.56
C ARG A 47 22.78 0.77 0.87
N ASN A 48 23.62 0.71 -0.15
CA ASN A 48 25.07 0.74 0.01
C ASN A 48 25.65 2.15 0.24
N ILE A 49 25.05 3.19 -0.35
CA ILE A 49 25.60 4.55 -0.31
C ILE A 49 24.84 5.51 0.62
N ALA A 50 23.57 5.24 0.92
CA ALA A 50 22.71 6.07 1.77
C ALA A 50 22.42 5.36 3.09
N LYS A 51 23.45 5.15 3.90
CA LYS A 51 23.39 4.36 5.15
C LYS A 51 22.47 4.94 6.22
N SER A 52 22.26 6.27 6.19
CA SER A 52 21.39 6.97 7.13
C SER A 52 19.91 6.93 6.75
N ILE A 53 19.56 6.36 5.59
CA ILE A 53 18.17 6.12 5.22
C ILE A 53 17.75 4.74 5.70
N ASP A 54 16.74 4.68 6.54
CA ASP A 54 16.25 3.44 7.15
C ASP A 54 15.23 2.73 6.25
N VAL A 55 14.35 3.48 5.57
CA VAL A 55 13.24 2.94 4.79
C VAL A 55 13.16 3.58 3.40
N PHE A 56 13.04 2.74 2.37
CA PHE A 56 12.63 3.16 1.03
C PHE A 56 11.14 2.94 0.90
N ALA A 57 10.39 4.02 0.70
CA ALA A 57 8.94 4.07 0.82
C ALA A 57 8.30 4.38 -0.54
N PRO A 58 7.58 3.43 -1.17
CA PRO A 58 7.04 3.61 -2.52
C PRO A 58 5.83 4.54 -2.53
N ASP A 59 5.74 5.37 -3.59
CA ASP A 59 4.58 6.20 -3.92
C ASP A 59 3.70 5.40 -4.88
N ILE A 60 2.61 4.77 -4.38
CA ILE A 60 1.88 3.76 -5.13
C ILE A 60 0.64 4.33 -5.81
N TYR A 61 0.79 4.73 -7.06
CA TYR A 61 -0.30 5.18 -7.93
C TYR A 61 -0.70 4.14 -9.00
N LEU A 62 0.17 3.16 -9.25
CA LEU A 62 -0.05 2.12 -10.26
C LEU A 62 -1.14 1.13 -9.81
N SER A 63 -1.76 0.48 -10.78
CA SER A 63 -2.78 -0.56 -10.53
C SER A 63 -2.19 -1.84 -9.94
N ASP A 64 -0.93 -2.17 -10.25
CA ASP A 64 -0.23 -3.33 -9.68
C ASP A 64 0.25 -3.04 -8.25
N PHE A 65 -0.70 -2.88 -7.35
CA PHE A 65 -0.42 -2.60 -5.94
C PHE A 65 0.36 -3.72 -5.26
N GLU A 66 -0.03 -4.98 -5.50
CA GLU A 66 0.63 -6.15 -4.90
C GLU A 66 2.08 -6.27 -5.36
N GLY A 67 2.34 -6.11 -6.66
CA GLY A 67 3.70 -6.19 -7.22
C GLY A 67 4.62 -5.16 -6.59
N VAL A 68 4.16 -3.90 -6.47
CA VAL A 68 4.93 -2.85 -5.81
C VAL A 68 5.18 -3.17 -4.33
N CYS A 69 4.16 -3.58 -3.59
CA CYS A 69 4.34 -3.96 -2.19
C CYS A 69 5.39 -5.07 -2.03
N LYS A 70 5.35 -6.10 -2.87
CA LYS A 70 6.33 -7.19 -2.90
C LYS A 70 7.75 -6.71 -3.19
N GLU A 71 7.91 -5.74 -4.09
CA GLU A 71 9.21 -5.15 -4.39
C GLU A 71 9.82 -4.41 -3.20
N TYR A 72 9.01 -3.78 -2.35
CA TYR A 72 9.49 -2.95 -1.24
C TYR A 72 9.45 -3.62 0.13
N ALA A 73 8.53 -4.54 0.39
CA ALA A 73 8.48 -5.35 1.61
C ALA A 73 9.56 -6.45 1.57
N THR A 74 10.79 -6.09 1.84
CA THR A 74 11.95 -6.99 1.77
C THR A 74 12.73 -6.98 3.08
N GLU A 75 13.60 -7.97 3.29
CA GLU A 75 14.47 -8.00 4.46
C GLU A 75 15.23 -6.66 4.60
N GLY A 76 15.20 -6.08 5.78
CA GLY A 76 15.81 -4.79 6.09
C GLY A 76 15.09 -3.57 5.49
N ASN A 77 13.89 -3.76 4.88
CA ASN A 77 13.05 -2.66 4.42
C ASN A 77 11.58 -2.93 4.76
N PRO A 78 11.10 -2.53 5.95
CA PRO A 78 9.68 -2.66 6.29
C PRO A 78 8.84 -1.86 5.29
N LEU A 79 7.66 -2.38 4.94
CA LEU A 79 6.76 -1.66 4.02
C LEU A 79 6.18 -0.42 4.70
N PHE A 80 6.49 0.74 4.15
CA PHE A 80 5.88 2.01 4.49
C PHE A 80 5.39 2.68 3.21
N ILE A 81 4.11 3.01 3.16
CA ILE A 81 3.47 3.65 2.00
C ILE A 81 3.03 5.05 2.42
N PRO A 82 3.91 6.06 2.27
CA PRO A 82 3.61 7.44 2.68
C PRO A 82 2.72 8.16 1.68
N GLU A 83 2.63 7.60 0.47
CA GLU A 83 1.91 8.20 -0.64
C GLU A 83 1.26 7.12 -1.51
N ALA A 84 -0.04 7.25 -1.75
CA ALA A 84 -0.80 6.33 -2.57
C ALA A 84 -1.92 7.08 -3.31
N ARG A 85 -2.56 6.39 -4.24
CA ARG A 85 -3.70 6.89 -5.00
C ARG A 85 -4.83 7.38 -4.09
N ARG A 86 -5.63 8.34 -4.60
CA ARG A 86 -6.69 9.03 -3.84
C ARG A 86 -8.08 8.46 -4.03
N ASP A 87 -8.27 7.53 -4.93
CA ASP A 87 -9.56 6.91 -5.20
C ASP A 87 -9.97 5.88 -4.13
N PRO A 88 -11.22 5.41 -4.11
CA PRO A 88 -11.73 4.49 -3.08
C PRO A 88 -10.95 3.18 -2.93
N VAL A 89 -10.25 2.72 -3.97
CA VAL A 89 -9.42 1.51 -3.92
C VAL A 89 -8.36 1.57 -2.82
N THR A 90 -7.90 2.78 -2.48
CA THR A 90 -6.92 2.97 -1.40
C THR A 90 -7.41 2.44 -0.05
N ALA A 91 -8.72 2.50 0.22
CA ALA A 91 -9.27 2.01 1.48
C ALA A 91 -9.16 0.49 1.65
N SER A 92 -9.32 -0.25 0.56
CA SER A 92 -9.14 -1.71 0.56
C SER A 92 -7.66 -2.11 0.52
N ASN A 93 -6.84 -1.37 -0.23
CA ASN A 93 -5.41 -1.61 -0.31
C ASN A 93 -4.72 -1.54 1.06
N ALA A 94 -5.21 -0.68 1.96
CA ALA A 94 -4.70 -0.60 3.32
C ALA A 94 -4.81 -1.93 4.06
N PHE A 95 -5.96 -2.64 3.99
CA PHE A 95 -6.11 -3.96 4.62
C PHE A 95 -5.08 -4.96 4.08
N TYR A 96 -4.88 -4.97 2.77
CA TYR A 96 -3.92 -5.88 2.16
C TYR A 96 -2.47 -5.55 2.55
N ALA A 97 -2.09 -4.26 2.55
CA ALA A 97 -0.75 -3.83 2.96
C ALA A 97 -0.42 -4.24 4.40
N PHE A 98 -1.35 -4.01 5.33
CA PHE A 98 -1.17 -4.43 6.71
C PHE A 98 -1.21 -5.94 6.85
N GLY A 99 -2.20 -6.61 6.25
CA GLY A 99 -2.40 -8.06 6.41
C GLY A 99 -1.31 -8.90 5.76
N LYS A 100 -0.93 -8.61 4.51
CA LYS A 100 0.03 -9.42 3.76
C LYS A 100 1.47 -9.10 4.08
N TYR A 101 1.78 -7.80 4.21
CA TYR A 101 3.16 -7.34 4.29
C TYR A 101 3.53 -6.73 5.66
N GLY A 102 2.58 -6.71 6.59
CA GLY A 102 2.83 -6.12 7.91
C GLY A 102 3.25 -4.66 7.83
N ALA A 103 2.66 -3.88 6.91
CA ALA A 103 3.03 -2.48 6.70
C ALA A 103 3.12 -1.70 8.02
N ILE A 104 4.08 -0.80 8.11
CA ILE A 104 4.27 0.06 9.29
C ILE A 104 3.50 1.38 9.19
N GLY A 105 3.03 1.73 7.99
CA GLY A 105 2.19 2.89 7.75
C GLY A 105 1.64 2.88 6.33
N PHE A 106 0.50 3.54 6.16
CA PHE A 106 -0.20 3.69 4.88
C PHE A 106 -0.93 5.03 4.86
N SER A 107 -0.69 5.84 3.83
CA SER A 107 -1.34 7.13 3.64
C SER A 107 -1.56 7.42 2.15
N PRO A 108 -2.77 7.75 1.70
CA PRO A 108 -2.97 8.30 0.37
C PRO A 108 -2.46 9.75 0.30
N PHE A 109 -2.14 10.19 -0.91
CA PHE A 109 -1.68 11.56 -1.16
C PHE A 109 -2.73 12.59 -0.75
N GLY A 110 -2.30 13.67 -0.05
CA GLY A 110 -3.17 14.77 0.37
C GLY A 110 -4.36 14.29 1.19
N ILE A 111 -4.11 13.44 2.18
CA ILE A 111 -5.14 12.79 3.02
C ILE A 111 -6.09 13.80 3.68
N GLU A 112 -5.62 15.01 3.97
CA GLU A 112 -6.38 16.12 4.56
C GLU A 112 -7.54 16.57 3.66
N GLY A 113 -7.41 16.44 2.34
CA GLY A 113 -8.45 16.82 1.38
C GLY A 113 -9.37 15.68 0.93
N LEU A 114 -9.25 14.47 1.47
CA LEU A 114 -10.03 13.31 1.01
C LEU A 114 -11.50 13.32 1.47
N MET A 115 -11.87 14.18 2.42
CA MET A 115 -13.28 14.38 2.81
C MET A 115 -14.02 15.28 1.84
N GLU A 116 -13.32 15.94 0.93
CA GLU A 116 -13.88 16.78 -0.10
C GLU A 116 -13.97 15.97 -1.40
N ASP A 117 -15.17 15.87 -2.00
CA ASP A 117 -15.34 15.23 -3.29
C ASP A 117 -14.80 16.17 -4.38
N THR A 118 -13.50 16.18 -4.54
CA THR A 118 -12.85 16.99 -5.58
C THR A 118 -12.67 16.16 -6.84
N ARG A 119 -13.51 16.44 -7.83
CA ARG A 119 -13.24 16.10 -9.24
C ARG A 119 -12.31 17.16 -9.80
N GLN A 120 -11.05 17.17 -9.37
CA GLN A 120 -10.06 18.09 -9.92
C GLN A 120 -9.89 17.79 -11.42
N LYS A 121 -9.85 18.84 -12.24
CA LYS A 121 -9.37 18.74 -13.62
C LYS A 121 -7.89 18.37 -13.53
N GLN A 122 -7.61 17.09 -13.67
CA GLN A 122 -6.24 16.59 -13.74
C GLN A 122 -5.67 16.89 -15.12
N ASP A 123 -4.38 17.14 -15.18
CA ASP A 123 -3.65 17.16 -16.43
C ASP A 123 -3.51 15.71 -16.92
N LYS A 124 -4.47 15.30 -17.78
CA LYS A 124 -4.53 13.94 -18.30
C LYS A 124 -3.29 13.55 -19.07
N GLU A 125 -2.72 14.48 -19.84
CA GLU A 125 -1.53 14.22 -20.65
C GLU A 125 -0.33 13.91 -19.76
N LEU A 126 -0.16 14.65 -18.66
CA LEU A 126 0.90 14.39 -17.67
C LEU A 126 0.71 13.04 -16.98
N LEU A 127 -0.51 12.70 -16.58
CA LEU A 127 -0.78 11.42 -15.92
C LEU A 127 -0.56 10.24 -16.88
N GLU A 128 -0.96 10.37 -18.14
CA GLU A 128 -0.71 9.35 -19.17
C GLU A 128 0.79 9.18 -19.42
N GLN A 129 1.56 10.28 -19.52
CA GLN A 129 3.03 10.23 -19.63
C GLN A 129 3.70 9.54 -18.45
N LEU A 130 3.16 9.74 -17.25
CA LEU A 130 3.65 9.09 -16.02
C LEU A 130 3.06 7.68 -15.82
N GLN A 131 2.25 7.17 -16.75
CA GLN A 131 1.56 5.88 -16.65
C GLN A 131 0.70 5.75 -15.39
N ILE A 132 0.19 6.88 -14.89
CA ILE A 132 -0.69 6.93 -13.73
C ILE A 132 -2.13 6.87 -14.22
N ASP A 133 -2.94 5.99 -13.62
CA ASP A 133 -4.38 5.97 -13.83
C ASP A 133 -4.99 7.33 -13.46
N VAL A 134 -5.70 7.96 -14.41
CA VAL A 134 -6.38 9.25 -14.19
C VAL A 134 -7.32 9.21 -12.99
N LEU A 135 -7.89 8.06 -12.66
CA LEU A 135 -8.74 7.87 -11.49
C LEU A 135 -7.97 7.90 -10.18
N ALA A 136 -6.65 7.68 -10.19
CA ALA A 136 -5.84 7.66 -8.97
C ALA A 136 -5.89 8.96 -8.16
N PHE A 137 -6.28 10.07 -8.79
CA PHE A 137 -6.43 11.38 -8.15
C PHE A 137 -7.89 11.82 -7.96
N THR A 138 -8.86 10.97 -8.28
CA THR A 138 -10.29 11.28 -8.15
C THR A 138 -10.79 10.82 -6.79
N SER A 139 -11.01 11.73 -5.85
CA SER A 139 -11.59 11.36 -4.55
C SER A 139 -13.12 11.48 -4.60
N ILE A 140 -13.80 10.33 -4.72
CA ILE A 140 -15.25 10.24 -4.56
C ILE A 140 -15.49 9.38 -3.32
N GLU A 141 -16.02 9.98 -2.25
CA GLU A 141 -16.28 9.29 -0.98
C GLU A 141 -15.06 8.56 -0.36
N THR A 142 -13.86 8.72 -0.93
CA THR A 142 -12.65 8.01 -0.48
C THR A 142 -12.37 8.25 0.99
N GLY A 143 -12.52 9.51 1.45
CA GLY A 143 -12.32 9.85 2.86
C GLY A 143 -13.25 9.10 3.79
N LYS A 144 -14.50 8.84 3.39
CA LYS A 144 -15.47 8.07 4.18
C LYS A 144 -15.02 6.62 4.32
N TYR A 145 -14.67 5.97 3.19
CA TYR A 145 -14.18 4.59 3.21
C TYR A 145 -12.88 4.44 4.00
N LEU A 146 -11.93 5.34 3.76
CA LEU A 146 -10.64 5.31 4.47
C LEU A 146 -10.80 5.53 5.98
N LYS A 147 -11.71 6.43 6.39
CA LYS A 147 -12.05 6.64 7.80
C LYS A 147 -12.56 5.34 8.45
N GLU A 148 -13.44 4.61 7.78
CA GLU A 148 -13.94 3.31 8.29
C GLU A 148 -12.81 2.28 8.33
N THR A 149 -11.97 2.19 7.31
CA THR A 149 -10.78 1.30 7.31
C THR A 149 -9.88 1.60 8.51
N TYR A 150 -9.51 2.86 8.74
CA TYR A 150 -8.65 3.22 9.86
C TYR A 150 -9.30 2.99 11.21
N LYS A 151 -10.61 3.20 11.33
CA LYS A 151 -11.37 2.89 12.54
C LYS A 151 -11.35 1.40 12.85
N ILE A 152 -11.55 0.55 11.83
CA ILE A 152 -11.46 -0.91 11.97
C ILE A 152 -10.05 -1.32 12.39
N LEU A 153 -9.02 -0.88 11.67
CA LEU A 153 -7.61 -1.16 11.99
C LEU A 153 -7.24 -0.73 13.41
N LYS A 154 -7.69 0.45 13.83
CA LYS A 154 -7.49 0.94 15.20
C LYS A 154 -8.18 0.03 16.24
N ASN A 155 -9.41 -0.38 15.99
CA ASN A 155 -10.18 -1.20 16.93
C ASN A 155 -9.58 -2.61 17.07
N MET A 156 -9.06 -3.19 15.99
CA MET A 156 -8.44 -4.50 15.99
C MET A 156 -6.93 -4.48 16.30
N GLN A 157 -6.37 -3.33 16.59
CA GLN A 157 -4.91 -3.14 16.75
C GLN A 157 -4.28 -4.14 17.74
N LYS A 158 -4.92 -4.39 18.89
CA LYS A 158 -4.40 -5.34 19.90
C LYS A 158 -4.32 -6.77 19.35
N LEU A 159 -5.38 -7.20 18.65
CA LEU A 159 -5.43 -8.50 18.00
C LEU A 159 -4.38 -8.60 16.90
N TYR A 160 -4.34 -7.60 16.03
CA TYR A 160 -3.37 -7.54 14.92
C TYR A 160 -1.93 -7.65 15.41
N PHE A 161 -1.52 -6.87 16.43
CA PHE A 161 -0.15 -6.91 16.93
C PHE A 161 0.20 -8.22 17.66
N ARG A 162 -0.78 -8.92 18.21
CA ARG A 162 -0.56 -10.26 18.79
C ARG A 162 -0.12 -11.28 17.73
N PHE A 163 -0.66 -11.16 16.51
CA PHE A 163 -0.41 -12.10 15.42
C PHE A 163 0.49 -11.56 14.29
N LYS A 164 0.87 -10.29 14.33
CA LYS A 164 1.74 -9.71 13.30
C LYS A 164 3.05 -10.49 13.18
N GLY A 165 3.38 -10.90 11.96
CA GLY A 165 4.59 -11.70 11.68
C GLY A 165 4.44 -13.19 11.93
N THR A 166 3.23 -13.69 12.20
CA THR A 166 2.90 -15.11 12.28
C THR A 166 2.12 -15.56 11.05
N GLU A 167 1.92 -16.87 10.91
CA GLU A 167 1.10 -17.47 9.84
C GLU A 167 -0.42 -17.26 10.06
N ASN A 168 -0.84 -16.68 11.19
CA ASN A 168 -2.25 -16.50 11.54
C ASN A 168 -2.93 -15.32 10.82
N ILE A 169 -2.19 -14.48 10.09
CA ILE A 169 -2.77 -13.39 9.31
C ILE A 169 -2.77 -13.75 7.83
N HIS A 170 -3.96 -13.91 7.28
CA HIS A 170 -4.21 -14.22 5.88
C HIS A 170 -4.78 -12.99 5.19
N ALA A 171 -4.13 -12.49 4.15
CA ALA A 171 -4.63 -11.35 3.38
C ALA A 171 -5.05 -11.79 1.99
N PHE A 172 -6.08 -11.17 1.47
CA PHE A 172 -6.61 -11.43 0.14
C PHE A 172 -6.85 -10.13 -0.62
N MET A 173 -6.74 -10.19 -1.94
CA MET A 173 -6.97 -9.08 -2.85
C MET A 173 -7.36 -9.59 -4.24
N CYS A 174 -8.36 -8.95 -4.85
CA CYS A 174 -8.65 -9.13 -6.27
C CYS A 174 -7.64 -8.31 -7.09
N ARG A 175 -6.84 -8.98 -7.89
CA ARG A 175 -5.75 -8.35 -8.67
C ARG A 175 -6.22 -7.78 -10.02
N ASN A 176 -7.29 -8.33 -10.54
CA ASN A 176 -7.85 -7.93 -11.83
C ASN A 176 -9.34 -8.30 -11.93
N GLU A 177 -10.01 -7.75 -12.93
CA GLU A 177 -11.45 -7.92 -13.16
C GLU A 177 -11.91 -9.35 -13.50
N HIS A 178 -10.97 -10.24 -13.81
CA HIS A 178 -11.28 -11.64 -14.16
C HIS A 178 -11.25 -12.57 -12.95
N GLU A 179 -10.60 -12.17 -11.86
CA GLU A 179 -10.62 -12.94 -10.61
C GLU A 179 -12.01 -12.89 -9.98
N ARG A 180 -12.57 -14.07 -9.68
CA ARG A 180 -13.90 -14.22 -9.10
C ARG A 180 -13.89 -14.54 -7.62
N GLY A 181 -12.75 -14.89 -7.07
CA GLY A 181 -12.59 -15.25 -5.67
C GLY A 181 -11.24 -15.88 -5.38
N THR A 182 -11.09 -16.31 -4.15
CA THR A 182 -9.91 -17.04 -3.69
C THR A 182 -10.30 -18.00 -2.57
N ILE A 183 -9.46 -18.97 -2.32
CA ILE A 183 -9.57 -19.85 -1.15
C ILE A 183 -8.49 -19.40 -0.15
N VAL A 184 -8.92 -19.22 1.10
CA VAL A 184 -8.01 -18.95 2.22
C VAL A 184 -8.05 -20.18 3.12
N SER A 185 -6.93 -20.90 3.21
CA SER A 185 -6.79 -22.06 4.07
C SER A 185 -6.42 -21.61 5.48
N LEU A 186 -7.25 -21.98 6.45
CA LEU A 186 -7.06 -21.80 7.88
C LEU A 186 -6.74 -23.15 8.52
N SER A 187 -6.33 -23.17 9.78
CA SER A 187 -5.99 -24.41 10.50
C SER A 187 -7.13 -25.43 10.57
N GLY A 188 -8.37 -24.94 10.68
CA GLY A 188 -9.55 -25.79 10.85
C GLY A 188 -10.45 -25.94 9.62
N CYS A 189 -10.30 -25.09 8.60
CA CYS A 189 -11.16 -25.10 7.41
C CYS A 189 -10.60 -24.28 6.25
N ASP A 190 -11.14 -24.51 5.07
CA ASP A 190 -10.94 -23.65 3.91
C ASP A 190 -12.11 -22.67 3.77
N LEU A 191 -11.82 -21.39 3.60
CA LEU A 191 -12.82 -20.36 3.32
C LEU A 191 -12.78 -19.99 1.84
N GLU A 192 -13.90 -20.21 1.16
CA GLU A 192 -14.09 -19.71 -0.21
C GLU A 192 -14.64 -18.29 -0.17
N LEU A 193 -13.84 -17.34 -0.70
CA LEU A 193 -14.21 -15.95 -0.80
C LEU A 193 -14.60 -15.61 -2.24
N THR A 194 -15.78 -15.03 -2.42
CA THR A 194 -16.26 -14.58 -3.73
C THR A 194 -16.06 -13.07 -3.87
N TYR A 195 -15.30 -12.64 -4.86
CA TYR A 195 -15.10 -11.23 -5.15
C TYR A 195 -16.30 -10.61 -5.86
N ARG A 196 -16.74 -9.45 -5.37
CA ARG A 196 -17.85 -8.68 -5.92
C ARG A 196 -17.40 -7.26 -6.29
N PRO A 197 -16.57 -7.09 -7.32
CA PRO A 197 -16.08 -5.77 -7.72
C PRO A 197 -17.26 -4.87 -8.13
N LYS A 198 -17.27 -3.62 -7.65
CA LYS A 198 -18.37 -2.66 -7.85
C LYS A 198 -17.93 -1.40 -8.58
N GLY A 199 -17.01 -1.51 -9.52
CA GLY A 199 -16.49 -0.36 -10.28
C GLY A 199 -15.51 0.52 -9.45
N ASN A 200 -14.94 1.53 -10.09
CA ASN A 200 -13.86 2.35 -9.54
C ASN A 200 -14.33 3.40 -8.52
N GLU A 201 -15.63 3.57 -8.33
CA GLU A 201 -16.20 4.50 -7.35
C GLU A 201 -16.35 3.89 -5.95
N ARG A 202 -15.86 2.69 -5.73
CA ARG A 202 -15.95 1.95 -4.48
C ARG A 202 -14.62 1.27 -4.15
N PRO A 203 -14.38 0.91 -2.88
CA PRO A 203 -13.22 0.09 -2.53
C PRO A 203 -13.13 -1.18 -3.37
N GLY A 204 -11.92 -1.61 -3.69
CA GLY A 204 -11.69 -2.90 -4.35
C GLY A 204 -12.01 -4.09 -3.43
N CYS A 205 -11.95 -5.29 -3.98
CA CYS A 205 -12.07 -6.51 -3.16
C CYS A 205 -10.71 -6.80 -2.51
N ALA A 206 -10.57 -6.47 -1.25
CA ALA A 206 -9.39 -6.82 -0.47
C ALA A 206 -9.70 -6.82 1.03
N GLY A 207 -8.93 -7.60 1.77
CA GLY A 207 -9.12 -7.72 3.20
C GLY A 207 -8.07 -8.59 3.87
N MET A 208 -8.30 -8.89 5.14
CA MET A 208 -7.52 -9.84 5.90
C MET A 208 -8.40 -10.64 6.85
N ILE A 209 -7.93 -11.83 7.16
CA ILE A 209 -8.49 -12.73 8.17
C ILE A 209 -7.40 -12.96 9.20
N ILE A 210 -7.73 -12.83 10.47
CA ILE A 210 -6.85 -13.19 11.58
C ILE A 210 -7.45 -14.41 12.26
N GLU A 211 -6.71 -15.50 12.23
CA GLU A 211 -7.05 -16.74 12.91
C GLU A 211 -6.60 -16.67 14.37
N GLU A 212 -7.55 -16.61 15.29
CA GLU A 212 -7.26 -16.51 16.72
C GLU A 212 -6.98 -17.89 17.32
N ASN A 213 -7.69 -18.92 16.83
CA ASN A 213 -7.52 -20.34 17.14
C ASN A 213 -8.23 -21.18 16.07
N GLU A 214 -8.21 -22.50 16.18
CA GLU A 214 -8.76 -23.44 15.20
C GLU A 214 -10.27 -23.27 14.90
N SER A 215 -11.01 -22.57 15.75
CA SER A 215 -12.47 -22.38 15.62
C SER A 215 -12.92 -20.92 15.61
N GLU A 216 -12.00 -19.97 15.79
CA GLU A 216 -12.32 -18.56 15.92
C GLU A 216 -11.41 -17.70 15.03
N PHE A 217 -12.00 -16.87 14.18
CA PHE A 217 -11.29 -15.96 13.30
C PHE A 217 -12.06 -14.65 13.11
N TRP A 218 -11.31 -13.62 12.78
CA TRP A 218 -11.80 -12.26 12.53
C TRP A 218 -11.54 -11.90 11.08
N ALA A 219 -12.58 -11.58 10.34
CA ALA A 219 -12.48 -11.16 8.94
C ALA A 219 -12.87 -9.71 8.78
N VAL A 220 -12.07 -8.95 8.04
CA VAL A 220 -12.31 -7.56 7.68
C VAL A 220 -11.92 -7.32 6.23
N GLY A 221 -12.70 -6.51 5.52
CA GLY A 221 -12.43 -6.22 4.11
C GLY A 221 -13.62 -5.58 3.41
N TYR A 222 -13.49 -5.47 2.08
CA TYR A 222 -14.49 -4.91 1.19
C TYR A 222 -14.82 -5.87 0.06
N ASN A 223 -16.11 -5.92 -0.29
CA ASN A 223 -16.64 -6.54 -1.52
C ASN A 223 -16.32 -8.05 -1.70
N THR A 224 -16.33 -8.77 -0.61
CA THR A 224 -16.23 -10.25 -0.56
C THR A 224 -17.44 -10.86 0.10
#